data_f193e37ccc43d42e1b305b7b9a1834bd
#
_entry.id   f193e37ccc43d42e1b305b7b9a1834bd
#
_cell.length_a   1.000
_cell.length_b   1.000
_cell.length_c   1.000
_cell.angle_alpha   90.00
_cell.angle_beta   90.00
_cell.angle_gamma   90.00
#
_symmetry.space_group_name_H-M   'P 1'
#
loop_
_entity.id
_entity.type
_entity.pdbx_description
1 polymer ?
#
loop_
_entity_poly.entity_id
_entity_poly.type
_entity_poly.pdbx_seq_one_letter_code
_entity_poly.pdbx_strand_id
1 'polypeptide(L)'
;ILGALLNNGPSKFRIFLWTLGSVFSKKLYKEGLRAYLQGKFMSYVGLSNLAKQVEMADFEKMEQIRSRADSVVNDPKTADSLKPYYRQFCKRPCFHDEYLSAFNNENVELVDTDGQGIDTISEKGIIFGGKEYEVDCIIFATGFEVGTEYTRRCGYEIYGKEGVSISDKWKDGLSTLHGMHTRRFPNCFFFGPQQGAF
;
A
#
# COMPACT_ATOMS: atom_id res chain seq x y z
N ILE A 1 5.69 -18.86 -7.90
CA ILE A 1 5.76 -20.28 -7.52
C ILE A 1 4.62 -20.63 -6.53
N LEU A 2 4.39 -19.85 -5.48
CA LEU A 2 3.31 -20.09 -4.53
C LEU A 2 1.93 -20.00 -5.19
N GLY A 3 1.71 -19.00 -6.06
CA GLY A 3 0.46 -18.82 -6.81
C GLY A 3 0.16 -20.00 -7.74
N ALA A 4 1.15 -20.51 -8.45
CA ALA A 4 1.00 -21.68 -9.31
C ALA A 4 0.69 -22.96 -8.54
N LEU A 5 1.22 -23.10 -7.33
CA LEU A 5 0.95 -24.24 -6.45
C LEU A 5 -0.47 -24.19 -5.86
N LEU A 6 -0.97 -23.00 -5.56
CA LEU A 6 -2.31 -22.79 -5.03
C LEU A 6 -3.39 -23.01 -6.10
N ASN A 7 -3.17 -22.49 -7.31
CA ASN A 7 -4.12 -22.64 -8.43
C ASN A 7 -4.27 -24.10 -8.92
N ASN A 8 -3.24 -24.92 -8.77
CA ASN A 8 -3.28 -26.33 -9.18
C ASN A 8 -3.70 -27.29 -8.06
N GLY A 9 -4.21 -26.81 -6.95
CA GLY A 9 -4.61 -27.63 -5.81
C GLY A 9 -3.45 -28.49 -5.28
N PRO A 10 -2.38 -27.88 -4.76
CA PRO A 10 -1.20 -28.64 -4.36
C PRO A 10 -1.55 -29.66 -3.27
N SER A 11 -1.10 -30.90 -3.47
CA SER A 11 -1.21 -31.92 -2.44
C SER A 11 -0.47 -31.47 -1.17
N LYS A 12 -0.90 -31.93 0.01
CA LYS A 12 -0.24 -31.64 1.30
C LYS A 12 1.25 -31.98 1.25
N PHE A 13 1.63 -32.94 0.43
CA PHE A 13 3.01 -33.38 0.20
C PHE A 13 3.83 -32.32 -0.60
N ARG A 14 3.25 -31.63 -1.57
CA ARG A 14 3.93 -30.56 -2.31
C ARG A 14 4.21 -29.33 -1.44
N ILE A 15 3.29 -28.98 -0.56
CA ILE A 15 3.50 -27.91 0.43
C ILE A 15 4.62 -28.30 1.39
N PHE A 16 4.64 -29.56 1.84
CA PHE A 16 5.68 -30.08 2.71
C PHE A 16 7.08 -30.09 2.01
N LEU A 17 7.16 -30.52 0.75
CA LEU A 17 8.40 -30.46 -0.03
C LEU A 17 8.87 -29.03 -0.30
N TRP A 18 7.93 -28.10 -0.50
CA TRP A 18 8.27 -26.70 -0.67
C TRP A 18 8.85 -26.10 0.63
N THR A 19 8.25 -26.43 1.78
CA THR A 19 8.77 -26.01 3.09
C THR A 19 10.12 -26.66 3.40
N LEU A 20 10.38 -27.90 2.98
CA LEU A 20 11.69 -28.55 3.10
C LEU A 20 12.72 -27.99 2.12
N GLY A 21 12.34 -27.69 0.89
CA GLY A 21 13.21 -27.05 -0.11
C GLY A 21 13.66 -25.65 0.29
N SER A 22 12.93 -24.98 1.18
CA SER A 22 13.30 -23.69 1.74
C SER A 22 14.31 -23.75 2.90
N VAL A 23 14.77 -24.95 3.28
CA VAL A 23 15.75 -25.21 4.37
C VAL A 23 17.11 -24.54 4.13
N PHE A 24 17.46 -24.24 2.88
CA PHE A 24 18.70 -23.52 2.56
C PHE A 24 18.73 -22.05 3.06
N SER A 25 17.57 -21.49 3.43
CA SER A 25 17.49 -20.23 4.16
C SER A 25 16.74 -20.49 5.48
N LYS A 26 17.43 -20.45 6.62
CA LYS A 26 16.81 -20.61 7.96
C LYS A 26 15.62 -19.70 8.18
N LYS A 27 15.61 -18.54 7.52
CA LYS A 27 14.54 -17.55 7.57
C LYS A 27 13.34 -17.98 6.74
N LEU A 28 13.55 -18.44 5.50
CA LEU A 28 12.48 -18.95 4.62
C LEU A 28 11.83 -20.22 5.18
N TYR A 29 12.60 -21.08 5.83
CA TYR A 29 12.10 -22.28 6.50
C TYR A 29 11.17 -21.93 7.66
N LYS A 30 11.56 -20.99 8.52
CA LYS A 30 10.70 -20.52 9.61
C LYS A 30 9.38 -19.92 9.09
N GLU A 31 9.45 -19.10 8.04
CA GLU A 31 8.28 -18.48 7.41
C GLU A 31 7.38 -19.54 6.73
N GLY A 32 7.96 -20.47 6.00
CA GLY A 32 7.23 -21.56 5.34
C GLY A 32 6.57 -22.54 6.32
N LEU A 33 7.28 -22.94 7.37
CA LEU A 33 6.75 -23.81 8.42
C LEU A 33 5.65 -23.10 9.22
N ARG A 34 5.86 -21.82 9.53
CA ARG A 34 4.89 -20.98 10.23
C ARG A 34 3.61 -20.81 9.41
N ALA A 35 3.72 -20.51 8.09
CA ALA A 35 2.58 -20.43 7.19
C ALA A 35 1.82 -21.78 7.07
N TYR A 36 2.55 -22.89 7.06
CA TYR A 36 1.94 -24.24 7.04
C TYR A 36 1.20 -24.56 8.34
N LEU A 37 1.80 -24.29 9.49
CA LEU A 37 1.18 -24.48 10.80
C LEU A 37 -0.01 -23.54 11.00
N GLN A 38 0.11 -22.29 10.56
CA GLN A 38 -0.99 -21.33 10.55
C GLN A 38 -2.14 -21.81 9.66
N GLY A 39 -1.86 -22.32 8.45
CA GLY A 39 -2.87 -22.89 7.56
C GLY A 39 -3.63 -24.07 8.18
N LYS A 40 -2.95 -24.95 8.90
CA LYS A 40 -3.58 -26.02 9.66
C LYS A 40 -4.40 -25.52 10.86
N PHE A 41 -3.86 -24.58 11.60
CA PHE A 41 -4.53 -23.99 12.76
C PHE A 41 -5.79 -23.24 12.32
N MET A 42 -5.76 -22.57 11.17
CA MET A 42 -6.88 -21.83 10.61
C MET A 42 -8.06 -22.70 10.18
N SER A 43 -7.81 -23.94 9.77
CA SER A 43 -8.90 -24.89 9.50
C SER A 43 -9.67 -25.28 10.78
N TYR A 44 -9.07 -25.08 11.96
CA TYR A 44 -9.65 -25.40 13.25
C TYR A 44 -10.32 -24.24 13.98
N VAL A 45 -9.88 -22.99 13.73
CA VAL A 45 -10.20 -21.85 14.62
C VAL A 45 -11.18 -20.84 14.02
N GLY A 46 -11.59 -21.03 12.76
CA GLY A 46 -12.56 -20.16 12.08
C GLY A 46 -12.00 -18.79 11.63
N LEU A 47 -12.75 -18.13 10.76
CA LEU A 47 -12.39 -16.89 10.07
C LEU A 47 -12.09 -15.69 11.00
N SER A 48 -12.60 -15.68 12.23
CA SER A 48 -12.41 -14.59 13.20
C SER A 48 -10.94 -14.42 13.66
N ASN A 49 -10.16 -15.49 13.65
CA ASN A 49 -8.74 -15.44 13.99
C ASN A 49 -7.82 -15.18 12.79
N LEU A 50 -8.32 -15.32 11.56
CA LEU A 50 -7.56 -15.01 10.34
C LEU A 50 -7.17 -13.54 10.30
N ALA A 51 -8.10 -12.64 10.57
CA ALA A 51 -7.84 -11.21 10.55
C ALA A 51 -6.72 -10.82 11.55
N LYS A 52 -6.77 -11.34 12.78
CA LYS A 52 -5.72 -11.09 13.77
C LYS A 52 -4.35 -11.65 13.36
N GLN A 53 -4.33 -12.82 12.73
CA GLN A 53 -3.06 -13.42 12.29
C GLN A 53 -2.46 -12.66 11.10
N VAL A 54 -3.30 -12.21 10.17
CA VAL A 54 -2.87 -11.33 9.07
C VAL A 54 -2.31 -10.01 9.63
N GLU A 55 -2.99 -9.43 10.61
CA GLU A 55 -2.55 -8.20 11.27
C GLU A 55 -1.22 -8.39 12.00
N MET A 56 -1.03 -9.48 12.73
CA MET A 56 0.25 -9.77 13.40
C MET A 56 1.38 -10.02 12.40
N ALA A 57 1.11 -10.70 11.30
CA ALA A 57 2.10 -10.91 10.24
C ALA A 57 2.48 -9.58 9.56
N ASP A 58 1.52 -8.69 9.41
CA ASP A 58 1.73 -7.34 8.91
C ASP A 58 2.64 -6.54 9.85
N PHE A 59 2.35 -6.52 11.14
CA PHE A 59 3.19 -5.86 12.15
C PHE A 59 4.63 -6.39 12.15
N GLU A 60 4.81 -7.70 12.11
CA GLU A 60 6.14 -8.32 12.07
C GLU A 60 6.92 -7.91 10.82
N LYS A 61 6.23 -7.84 9.68
CA LYS A 61 6.86 -7.40 8.41
C LYS A 61 7.21 -5.93 8.43
N MET A 62 6.31 -5.09 8.92
CA MET A 62 6.55 -3.65 9.03
C MET A 62 7.68 -3.35 10.02
N GLU A 63 7.83 -4.13 11.10
CA GLU A 63 8.95 -3.98 12.02
C GLU A 63 10.30 -4.31 11.37
N GLN A 64 10.34 -5.32 10.51
CA GLN A 64 11.54 -5.62 9.73
C GLN A 64 11.92 -4.46 8.80
N ILE A 65 10.92 -3.79 8.22
CA ILE A 65 11.14 -2.63 7.34
C ILE A 65 11.67 -1.44 8.16
N ARG A 66 11.08 -1.15 9.33
CA ARG A 66 11.54 -0.09 10.23
C ARG A 66 12.97 -0.33 10.73
N SER A 67 13.26 -1.55 11.14
CA SER A 67 14.62 -1.94 11.57
C SER A 67 15.68 -1.77 10.47
N ARG A 68 15.27 -1.86 9.19
CA ARG A 68 16.19 -1.58 8.08
C ARG A 68 16.58 -0.10 8.03
N ALA A 69 15.66 0.82 8.30
CA ALA A 69 15.98 2.25 8.38
C ALA A 69 17.04 2.51 9.47
N ASP A 70 16.87 1.94 10.67
CA ASP A 70 17.86 2.04 11.75
C ASP A 70 19.24 1.44 11.40
N SER A 71 19.25 0.40 10.59
CA SER A 71 20.51 -0.29 10.23
C SER A 71 21.29 0.39 9.11
N VAL A 72 20.65 1.23 8.30
CA VAL A 72 21.24 1.84 7.11
C VAL A 72 21.51 3.32 7.29
N VAL A 73 20.61 4.05 7.96
CA VAL A 73 20.72 5.50 8.15
C VAL A 73 21.51 5.82 9.40
N ASN A 74 22.56 6.65 9.28
CA ASN A 74 23.50 6.92 10.37
C ASN A 74 22.91 7.84 11.44
N ASP A 75 22.11 8.84 11.05
CA ASP A 75 21.47 9.76 11.99
C ASP A 75 20.17 9.14 12.53
N PRO A 76 20.03 8.94 13.86
CA PRO A 76 18.86 8.30 14.45
C PRO A 76 17.55 9.08 14.23
N LYS A 77 17.61 10.42 14.18
CA LYS A 77 16.43 11.26 13.96
C LYS A 77 15.91 11.10 12.53
N THR A 78 16.81 11.16 11.55
CA THR A 78 16.48 10.91 10.14
C THR A 78 15.97 9.48 9.94
N ALA A 79 16.61 8.50 10.57
CA ALA A 79 16.15 7.10 10.52
C ALA A 79 14.72 6.95 11.04
N ASP A 80 14.38 7.62 12.14
CA ASP A 80 13.03 7.56 12.74
C ASP A 80 11.97 8.19 11.83
N SER A 81 12.25 9.35 11.25
CA SER A 81 11.35 10.02 10.29
C SER A 81 11.13 9.22 9.00
N LEU A 82 12.06 8.33 8.63
CA LEU A 82 11.94 7.46 7.45
C LEU A 82 11.18 6.16 7.72
N LYS A 83 10.81 5.87 8.97
CA LYS A 83 10.07 4.65 9.32
C LYS A 83 8.60 4.73 8.90
N PRO A 84 8.08 3.74 8.17
CA PRO A 84 6.66 3.70 7.84
C PRO A 84 5.83 3.17 9.03
N TYR A 85 4.83 3.94 9.46
CA TYR A 85 3.91 3.58 10.55
C TYR A 85 2.50 3.22 10.06
N TYR A 86 2.38 2.83 8.79
CA TYR A 86 1.14 2.34 8.19
C TYR A 86 1.25 0.84 7.89
N ARG A 87 0.11 0.19 7.63
CA ARG A 87 0.05 -1.23 7.26
C ARG A 87 0.67 -1.48 5.90
N GLN A 88 1.28 -2.64 5.72
CA GLN A 88 1.80 -3.07 4.42
C GLN A 88 0.68 -2.99 3.36
N PHE A 89 1.02 -2.56 2.18
CA PHE A 89 0.09 -2.36 1.07
C PHE A 89 -0.96 -1.24 1.22
N CYS A 90 -1.01 -0.50 2.35
CA CYS A 90 -1.78 0.74 2.41
C CYS A 90 -1.28 1.78 1.39
N LYS A 91 -0.01 1.71 1.08
CA LYS A 91 0.62 2.46 -0.01
C LYS A 91 1.37 1.48 -0.90
N ARG A 92 1.58 1.87 -2.17
CA ARG A 92 2.35 1.04 -3.10
C ARG A 92 3.78 0.85 -2.57
N PRO A 93 4.25 -0.40 -2.39
CA PRO A 93 5.62 -0.64 -1.97
C PRO A 93 6.59 -0.24 -3.08
N CYS A 94 7.61 0.52 -2.72
CA CYS A 94 8.72 0.86 -3.59
C CYS A 94 9.96 0.13 -3.10
N PHE A 95 10.69 -0.49 -4.02
CA PHE A 95 11.90 -1.24 -3.71
C PHE A 95 13.09 -0.54 -4.35
N HIS A 96 14.01 -0.06 -3.52
CA HIS A 96 15.24 0.58 -3.98
C HIS A 96 16.34 0.32 -2.95
N ASP A 97 17.52 -0.08 -3.41
CA ASP A 97 18.60 -0.47 -2.50
C ASP A 97 19.36 0.74 -1.94
N GLU A 98 19.45 1.82 -2.71
CA GLU A 98 20.24 3.01 -2.37
C GLU A 98 19.43 4.14 -1.74
N TYR A 99 18.09 4.04 -1.68
CA TYR A 99 17.24 5.12 -1.17
C TYR A 99 17.58 5.52 0.27
N LEU A 100 17.67 4.56 1.17
CA LEU A 100 17.98 4.85 2.58
C LEU A 100 19.41 5.35 2.77
N SER A 101 20.38 4.78 2.06
CA SER A 101 21.78 5.20 2.16
C SER A 101 22.04 6.60 1.59
N ALA A 102 21.17 7.10 0.71
CA ALA A 102 21.25 8.45 0.18
C ALA A 102 21.21 9.52 1.30
N PHE A 103 20.47 9.25 2.39
CA PHE A 103 20.36 10.16 3.54
C PHE A 103 21.62 10.22 4.42
N ASN A 104 22.63 9.41 4.13
CA ASN A 104 23.95 9.48 4.79
C ASN A 104 24.90 10.46 4.10
N ASN A 105 24.52 11.04 2.94
CA ASN A 105 25.33 12.00 2.24
C ASN A 105 25.10 13.40 2.82
N GLU A 106 26.19 14.18 2.94
CA GLU A 106 26.16 15.53 3.51
C GLU A 106 25.31 16.53 2.70
N ASN A 107 25.07 16.25 1.42
CA ASN A 107 24.26 17.09 0.53
C ASN A 107 22.78 16.68 0.46
N VAL A 108 22.33 15.77 1.33
CA VAL A 108 20.94 15.32 1.42
C VAL A 108 20.37 15.66 2.78
N GLU A 109 19.37 16.52 2.83
CA GLU A 109 18.65 16.90 4.05
C GLU A 109 17.22 16.37 3.97
N LEU A 110 16.77 15.67 5.02
CA LEU A 110 15.36 15.29 5.21
C LEU A 110 14.66 16.38 6.02
N VAL A 111 13.67 17.03 5.43
CA VAL A 111 12.81 17.97 6.13
C VAL A 111 11.48 17.28 6.44
N ASP A 112 11.30 16.89 7.69
CA ASP A 112 10.05 16.32 8.16
C ASP A 112 9.07 17.43 8.52
N THR A 113 7.94 17.48 7.85
CA THR A 113 6.89 18.48 8.08
C THR A 113 5.82 18.02 9.06
N ASP A 114 5.99 16.83 9.67
CA ASP A 114 5.00 16.21 10.56
C ASP A 114 3.58 16.15 9.93
N GLY A 115 3.53 15.93 8.62
CA GLY A 115 2.29 15.84 7.86
C GLY A 115 1.57 17.18 7.60
N GLN A 116 2.14 18.30 8.03
CA GLN A 116 1.53 19.63 7.82
C GLN A 116 1.75 20.18 6.39
N GLY A 117 2.76 19.63 5.70
CA GLY A 117 3.16 20.14 4.40
C GLY A 117 4.08 21.35 4.49
N ILE A 118 4.35 22.00 3.37
CA ILE A 118 5.17 23.20 3.26
C ILE A 118 4.31 24.44 3.48
N ASP A 119 4.89 25.54 3.97
CA ASP A 119 4.16 26.79 4.20
C ASP A 119 3.85 27.48 2.85
N THR A 120 4.85 27.64 2.01
CA THR A 120 4.71 28.25 0.69
C THR A 120 5.93 27.97 -0.20
N ILE A 121 5.82 28.35 -1.47
CA ILE A 121 6.91 28.34 -2.43
C ILE A 121 7.23 29.80 -2.79
N SER A 122 8.50 30.18 -2.68
CA SER A 122 9.03 31.47 -3.08
C SER A 122 9.63 31.43 -4.49
N GLU A 123 10.14 32.55 -4.97
CA GLU A 123 10.92 32.59 -6.21
C GLU A 123 12.26 31.83 -6.13
N LYS A 124 12.77 31.61 -4.92
CA LYS A 124 14.08 30.97 -4.70
C LYS A 124 13.97 29.52 -4.23
N GLY A 125 12.81 29.10 -3.72
CA GLY A 125 12.71 27.75 -3.19
C GLY A 125 11.47 27.48 -2.35
N ILE A 126 11.62 26.68 -1.32
CA ILE A 126 10.54 26.20 -0.45
C ILE A 126 10.69 26.83 0.93
N ILE A 127 9.59 27.31 1.49
CA ILE A 127 9.55 27.84 2.85
C ILE A 127 8.80 26.87 3.75
N PHE A 128 9.44 26.50 4.86
CA PHE A 128 8.84 25.67 5.90
C PHE A 128 9.37 26.08 7.28
N GLY A 129 8.46 26.27 8.24
CA GLY A 129 8.80 26.67 9.61
C GLY A 129 9.59 27.97 9.71
N GLY A 130 9.38 28.90 8.77
CA GLY A 130 10.09 30.17 8.69
C GLY A 130 11.50 30.10 8.09
N LYS A 131 11.96 28.90 7.69
CA LYS A 131 13.23 28.70 6.97
C LYS A 131 12.98 28.58 5.47
N GLU A 132 13.75 29.30 4.66
CA GLU A 132 13.76 29.16 3.21
C GLU A 132 14.84 28.17 2.78
N TYR A 133 14.43 27.18 1.98
CA TYR A 133 15.30 26.19 1.36
C TYR A 133 15.46 26.57 -0.10
N GLU A 134 16.60 27.18 -0.44
CA GLU A 134 16.92 27.58 -1.82
C GLU A 134 17.20 26.34 -2.67
N VAL A 135 16.51 26.22 -3.82
CA VAL A 135 16.63 25.10 -4.75
C VAL A 135 16.50 25.58 -6.19
N ASP A 136 17.21 24.92 -7.11
CA ASP A 136 17.13 25.19 -8.55
C ASP A 136 15.98 24.44 -9.22
N CYS A 137 15.47 23.38 -8.59
CA CYS A 137 14.41 22.55 -9.15
C CYS A 137 13.54 21.97 -8.03
N ILE A 138 12.22 21.98 -8.25
CA ILE A 138 11.24 21.36 -7.35
C ILE A 138 10.56 20.20 -8.08
N ILE A 139 10.62 18.99 -7.51
CA ILE A 139 9.95 17.82 -8.04
C ILE A 139 8.73 17.50 -7.15
N PHE A 140 7.53 17.65 -7.71
CA PHE A 140 6.29 17.29 -7.02
C PHE A 140 6.04 15.78 -7.13
N ALA A 141 6.32 15.05 -6.06
CA ALA A 141 6.08 13.62 -5.94
C ALA A 141 4.93 13.30 -4.98
N THR A 142 3.87 14.10 -5.00
CA THR A 142 2.75 14.09 -4.05
C THR A 142 1.78 12.91 -4.25
N GLY A 143 1.99 12.09 -5.28
CA GLY A 143 1.16 10.92 -5.59
C GLY A 143 -0.08 11.29 -6.43
N PHE A 144 -1.00 10.33 -6.50
CA PHE A 144 -2.24 10.46 -7.25
C PHE A 144 -3.44 10.43 -6.32
N GLU A 145 -4.49 11.14 -6.65
CA GLU A 145 -5.79 10.98 -6.02
C GLU A 145 -6.37 9.60 -6.42
N VAL A 146 -6.37 8.67 -5.47
CA VAL A 146 -6.94 7.33 -5.64
C VAL A 146 -8.24 7.25 -4.84
N GLY A 147 -9.30 6.71 -5.46
CA GLY A 147 -10.61 6.60 -4.79
C GLY A 147 -11.47 7.85 -4.85
N THR A 148 -11.07 8.85 -5.63
CA THR A 148 -11.85 10.07 -5.83
C THR A 148 -13.16 9.77 -6.55
N GLU A 149 -14.25 10.41 -6.12
CA GLU A 149 -15.56 10.30 -6.75
C GLU A 149 -15.53 10.64 -8.24
N TYR A 150 -16.38 9.99 -9.03
CA TYR A 150 -16.41 10.18 -10.49
C TYR A 150 -16.63 11.63 -10.89
N THR A 151 -17.56 12.31 -10.25
CA THR A 151 -17.89 13.71 -10.52
C THR A 151 -16.70 14.64 -10.32
N ARG A 152 -15.92 14.41 -9.25
CA ARG A 152 -14.70 15.18 -9.00
C ARG A 152 -13.63 14.91 -10.05
N ARG A 153 -13.49 13.65 -10.50
CA ARG A 153 -12.50 13.27 -11.53
C ARG A 153 -12.88 13.73 -12.92
N CYS A 154 -14.17 13.64 -13.26
CA CYS A 154 -14.67 14.00 -14.59
C CYS A 154 -14.97 15.49 -14.74
N GLY A 155 -15.24 16.20 -13.61
CA GLY A 155 -15.65 17.59 -13.61
C GLY A 155 -17.13 17.82 -13.97
N TYR A 156 -17.92 16.75 -14.07
CA TYR A 156 -19.35 16.82 -14.37
C TYR A 156 -20.11 15.68 -13.67
N GLU A 157 -21.42 15.90 -13.45
CA GLU A 157 -22.32 14.88 -12.90
C GLU A 157 -22.91 14.00 -14.01
N ILE A 158 -23.10 12.72 -13.71
CA ILE A 158 -23.71 11.73 -14.61
C ILE A 158 -25.13 11.43 -14.14
N TYR A 159 -26.10 11.65 -15.00
CA TYR A 159 -27.51 11.39 -14.69
C TYR A 159 -28.02 10.16 -15.44
N GLY A 160 -28.65 9.27 -14.72
CA GLY A 160 -29.30 8.08 -15.24
C GLY A 160 -30.79 8.27 -15.49
N LYS A 161 -31.51 7.15 -15.67
CA LYS A 161 -32.98 7.16 -15.80
C LYS A 161 -33.62 7.82 -14.57
N GLU A 162 -34.71 8.57 -14.81
CA GLU A 162 -35.47 9.26 -13.78
C GLU A 162 -34.67 10.35 -13.04
N GLY A 163 -33.61 10.86 -13.67
CA GLY A 163 -32.79 11.95 -13.12
C GLY A 163 -31.91 11.58 -11.94
N VAL A 164 -31.69 10.29 -11.67
CA VAL A 164 -30.84 9.86 -10.57
C VAL A 164 -29.38 10.19 -10.91
N SER A 165 -28.70 10.94 -10.04
CA SER A 165 -27.28 11.23 -10.19
C SER A 165 -26.43 10.02 -9.78
N ILE A 166 -25.22 9.90 -10.35
CA ILE A 166 -24.28 8.84 -9.95
C ILE A 166 -23.75 9.08 -8.53
N SER A 167 -23.58 10.34 -8.14
CA SER A 167 -23.17 10.72 -6.79
C SER A 167 -24.19 10.28 -5.74
N ASP A 168 -25.47 10.53 -5.96
CA ASP A 168 -26.54 10.05 -5.07
C ASP A 168 -26.62 8.53 -5.05
N LYS A 169 -26.43 7.90 -6.20
CA LYS A 169 -26.48 6.45 -6.34
C LYS A 169 -25.42 5.75 -5.51
N TRP A 170 -24.24 6.35 -5.41
CA TRP A 170 -23.09 5.77 -4.74
C TRP A 170 -22.68 6.46 -3.44
N LYS A 171 -23.52 7.33 -2.88
CA LYS A 171 -23.24 8.04 -1.62
C LYS A 171 -22.92 7.14 -0.43
N ASP A 172 -23.54 5.96 -0.38
CA ASP A 172 -23.34 4.96 0.68
C ASP A 172 -22.33 3.88 0.30
N GLY A 173 -21.63 4.09 -0.81
CA GLY A 173 -20.63 3.16 -1.34
C GLY A 173 -20.94 2.73 -2.76
N LEU A 174 -19.88 2.41 -3.45
CA LEU A 174 -19.86 2.05 -4.84
C LEU A 174 -20.42 0.65 -5.05
N SER A 175 -21.44 0.51 -5.89
CA SER A 175 -22.07 -0.78 -6.20
C SER A 175 -22.32 -0.95 -7.70
N THR A 176 -21.80 -2.04 -8.25
CA THR A 176 -21.92 -2.39 -9.65
C THR A 176 -22.29 -3.84 -9.86
N LEU A 177 -22.81 -4.15 -11.04
CA LEU A 177 -22.97 -5.49 -11.54
C LEU A 177 -21.76 -5.80 -12.44
N HIS A 178 -21.03 -6.86 -12.13
CA HIS A 178 -19.82 -7.29 -12.84
C HIS A 178 -18.74 -6.22 -12.98
N GLY A 179 -18.64 -5.29 -12.04
CA GLY A 179 -17.65 -4.23 -12.08
C GLY A 179 -17.85 -3.14 -13.14
N MET A 180 -18.91 -3.21 -13.96
CA MET A 180 -19.10 -2.32 -15.10
C MET A 180 -20.47 -1.64 -15.16
N HIS A 181 -21.51 -2.24 -14.65
CA HIS A 181 -22.87 -1.74 -14.80
C HIS A 181 -23.48 -1.32 -13.47
N THR A 182 -24.32 -0.30 -13.47
CA THR A 182 -25.12 0.02 -12.30
C THR A 182 -26.58 0.29 -12.69
N ARG A 183 -27.49 -0.07 -11.79
CA ARG A 183 -28.93 0.08 -12.00
C ARG A 183 -29.27 1.54 -12.27
N ARG A 184 -30.15 1.80 -13.22
CA ARG A 184 -30.62 3.10 -13.73
C ARG A 184 -29.68 3.80 -14.71
N PHE A 185 -28.55 3.20 -15.04
CA PHE A 185 -27.59 3.69 -16.04
C PHE A 185 -27.39 2.64 -17.15
N PRO A 186 -28.42 2.32 -17.96
CA PRO A 186 -28.41 1.12 -18.81
C PRO A 186 -27.43 1.18 -19.97
N ASN A 187 -27.02 2.35 -20.40
CA ASN A 187 -26.08 2.59 -21.51
C ASN A 187 -24.79 3.27 -21.02
N CYS A 188 -24.53 3.22 -19.71
CA CYS A 188 -23.29 3.70 -19.12
C CYS A 188 -22.46 2.52 -18.62
N PHE A 189 -21.18 2.49 -19.03
CA PHE A 189 -20.22 1.47 -18.65
C PHE A 189 -19.10 2.14 -17.85
N PHE A 190 -18.84 1.62 -16.66
CA PHE A 190 -17.80 2.13 -15.77
C PHE A 190 -16.57 1.25 -15.84
N PHE A 191 -15.43 1.84 -16.16
CA PHE A 191 -14.15 1.16 -16.18
C PHE A 191 -13.19 1.81 -15.19
N GLY A 192 -12.53 1.00 -14.40
CA GLY A 192 -11.51 1.53 -13.49
C GLY A 192 -11.14 0.55 -12.38
N PRO A 193 -10.00 0.78 -11.73
CA PRO A 193 -9.46 -0.12 -10.71
C PRO A 193 -10.33 -0.23 -9.45
N GLN A 194 -11.23 0.70 -9.23
CA GLN A 194 -12.16 0.68 -8.08
C GLN A 194 -13.39 -0.18 -8.32
N GLN A 195 -13.62 -0.58 -9.54
CA GLN A 195 -14.81 -1.33 -9.96
C GLN A 195 -14.48 -2.51 -10.86
N GLY A 196 -13.27 -2.53 -11.39
CA GLY A 196 -12.84 -3.60 -12.26
C GLY A 196 -12.90 -4.93 -11.53
N ALA A 197 -13.57 -5.90 -12.13
CA ALA A 197 -13.27 -7.28 -11.85
C ALA A 197 -11.80 -7.48 -12.23
N PHE A 198 -10.98 -7.82 -11.25
CA PHE A 198 -9.64 -8.29 -11.48
C PHE A 198 -9.68 -9.73 -12.00
#